data_619fefaa339e4f41ed6142408136a2ca
#
_entry.id   619fefaa339e4f41ed6142408136a2ca
#
_cell.length_a   1.000
_cell.length_b   1.000
_cell.length_c   1.000
_cell.angle_alpha   90.00
_cell.angle_beta   90.00
_cell.angle_gamma   90.00
#
_symmetry.space_group_name_H-M   'P 1'
#
loop_
_entity.id
_entity.type
_entity.pdbx_description
1 polymer ?
#
loop_
_entity_poly.entity_id
_entity_poly.type
_entity_poly.pdbx_seq_one_letter_code
_entity_poly.pdbx_strand_id
1 'polypeptide(L)'
;VGQPVLIGGTMGTSSYILIGTEKGMEVAFGSACHGAGRAMSRTQAKKQWHGRDVVRQLEGQGILVRGHSYSGIAEEAPGSYKDVTEVVDAAHFAGLARKVARVRPLACVKG
;
A
#
# COMPACT_ATOMS: atom_id res chain seq x y z
N VAL A 1 -6.57 -20.07 -13.95
CA VAL A 1 -6.74 -20.21 -12.55
C VAL A 1 -6.55 -18.89 -11.83
N GLY A 2 -7.10 -18.19 -11.36
CA GLY A 2 -6.86 -17.05 -10.53
C GLY A 2 -7.21 -15.75 -11.17
N GLN A 3 -8.01 -15.01 -10.46
CA GLN A 3 -8.29 -13.64 -10.81
C GLN A 3 -7.11 -12.77 -10.43
N PRO A 4 -6.82 -11.73 -11.21
CA PRO A 4 -5.85 -10.73 -10.79
C PRO A 4 -6.34 -9.99 -9.55
N VAL A 5 -5.42 -9.75 -8.60
CA VAL A 5 -5.70 -9.02 -7.37
C VAL A 5 -4.70 -7.88 -7.25
N LEU A 6 -5.20 -6.69 -6.96
CA LEU A 6 -4.35 -5.53 -6.70
C LEU A 6 -4.15 -5.37 -5.20
N ILE A 7 -2.90 -5.31 -4.78
CA ILE A 7 -2.57 -4.97 -3.39
C ILE A 7 -1.97 -3.57 -3.39
N GLY A 8 -2.72 -2.62 -2.83
CA GLY A 8 -2.30 -1.23 -2.77
C GLY A 8 -1.23 -0.99 -1.72
N GLY A 9 -0.20 -0.26 -2.07
CA GLY A 9 0.78 0.28 -1.16
C GLY A 9 0.34 1.64 -0.62
N THR A 10 1.33 2.46 -0.28
CA THR A 10 1.11 3.81 0.20
C THR A 10 1.39 4.83 -0.90
N MET A 11 1.27 6.12 -0.59
CA MET A 11 1.60 7.21 -1.51
C MET A 11 3.05 7.16 -2.01
N GLY A 12 3.96 6.56 -1.25
CA GLY A 12 5.38 6.52 -1.57
C GLY A 12 5.94 5.13 -1.84
N THR A 13 5.12 4.09 -1.79
CA THR A 13 5.58 2.72 -1.96
C THR A 13 4.89 2.02 -3.13
N SER A 14 5.45 0.89 -3.53
CA SER A 14 4.94 0.12 -4.65
C SER A 14 3.59 -0.51 -4.34
N SER A 15 2.81 -0.75 -5.38
CA SER A 15 1.65 -1.63 -5.34
C SER A 15 1.94 -2.87 -6.18
N TYR A 16 1.22 -3.94 -5.94
CA TYR A 16 1.47 -5.22 -6.61
C TYR A 16 0.22 -5.77 -7.25
N ILE A 17 0.41 -6.40 -8.40
CA ILE A 17 -0.62 -7.19 -9.06
C ILE A 17 -0.26 -8.66 -8.85
N LEU A 18 -1.19 -9.43 -8.31
CA LEU A 18 -1.03 -10.84 -8.02
C LEU A 18 -2.09 -11.65 -8.74
N ILE A 19 -1.81 -12.94 -8.88
CA ILE A 19 -2.81 -13.91 -9.36
C ILE A 19 -3.04 -14.92 -8.25
N GLY A 20 -4.30 -15.14 -7.88
CA GLY A 20 -4.68 -16.13 -6.90
C GLY A 20 -4.31 -17.55 -7.36
N THR A 21 -4.02 -18.42 -6.43
CA THR A 21 -3.67 -19.82 -6.67
C THR A 21 -4.80 -20.76 -6.20
N GLU A 22 -4.77 -22.01 -6.66
CA GLU A 22 -5.68 -23.03 -6.13
C GLU A 22 -5.55 -23.18 -4.62
N LYS A 23 -4.32 -23.15 -4.10
CA LYS A 23 -4.08 -23.21 -2.67
C LYS A 23 -4.72 -22.03 -1.95
N GLY A 24 -4.70 -20.83 -2.54
CA GLY A 24 -5.37 -19.66 -2.00
C GLY A 24 -6.88 -19.85 -1.93
N MET A 25 -7.46 -20.48 -2.94
CA MET A 25 -8.88 -20.82 -2.94
C MET A 25 -9.22 -21.83 -1.82
N GLU A 26 -8.41 -22.87 -1.67
CA GLU A 26 -8.63 -23.90 -0.66
C GLU A 26 -8.44 -23.39 0.76
N VAL A 27 -7.39 -22.61 1.01
CA VAL A 27 -7.00 -22.20 2.36
C VAL A 27 -7.71 -20.90 2.79
N ALA A 28 -7.92 -19.97 1.87
CA ALA A 28 -8.43 -18.64 2.18
C ALA A 28 -9.70 -18.27 1.40
N PHE A 29 -10.37 -19.26 0.81
CA PHE A 29 -11.59 -19.06 -0.01
C PHE A 29 -11.38 -18.01 -1.11
N GLY A 30 -10.20 -17.98 -1.70
CA GLY A 30 -9.85 -17.01 -2.72
C GLY A 30 -9.55 -15.62 -2.18
N SER A 31 -9.50 -15.45 -0.88
CA SER A 31 -9.16 -14.18 -0.25
C SER A 31 -7.66 -14.01 -0.11
N ALA A 32 -7.20 -12.76 -0.27
CA ALA A 32 -5.83 -12.36 0.00
C ALA A 32 -5.85 -10.98 0.65
N CYS A 33 -4.72 -10.51 1.14
CA CYS A 33 -4.65 -9.15 1.66
C CYS A 33 -4.92 -8.14 0.54
N HIS A 34 -5.60 -7.04 0.86
CA HIS A 34 -5.98 -6.03 -0.13
C HIS A 34 -5.14 -4.76 -0.06
N GLY A 35 -4.26 -4.66 0.91
CA GLY A 35 -3.38 -3.50 1.09
C GLY A 35 -2.31 -3.79 2.12
N ALA A 36 -1.41 -2.81 2.31
CA ALA A 36 -0.31 -2.96 3.24
C ALA A 36 -0.75 -3.05 4.71
N GLY A 37 -1.89 -2.45 5.04
CA GLY A 37 -2.33 -2.33 6.42
C GLY A 37 -1.56 -1.26 7.19
N ARG A 38 -2.18 -0.72 8.21
CA ARG A 38 -1.58 0.36 9.02
C ARG A 38 -0.70 -0.20 10.13
N ALA A 39 0.43 0.47 10.37
CA ALA A 39 1.31 0.20 11.50
C ALA A 39 0.96 1.07 12.71
N MET A 40 0.20 2.17 12.52
CA MET A 40 -0.21 3.07 13.59
C MET A 40 -1.53 3.75 13.25
N SER A 41 -2.19 4.34 14.23
CA SER A 41 -3.44 5.07 14.04
C SER A 41 -3.22 6.37 13.25
N ARG A 42 -4.31 6.90 12.68
CA ARG A 42 -4.27 8.19 11.99
C ARG A 42 -3.86 9.33 12.93
N THR A 43 -4.38 9.32 14.14
CA THR A 43 -4.01 10.33 15.15
C THR A 43 -2.52 10.30 15.48
N GLN A 44 -1.97 9.10 15.61
CA GLN A 44 -0.54 8.93 15.88
C GLN A 44 0.31 9.39 14.70
N ALA A 45 -0.13 9.09 13.47
CA ALA A 45 0.55 9.53 12.26
C ALA A 45 0.60 11.06 12.18
N LYS A 46 -0.49 11.75 12.51
CA LYS A 46 -0.53 13.22 12.52
C LYS A 46 0.42 13.82 13.53
N LYS A 47 0.69 13.14 14.63
CA LYS A 47 1.66 13.60 15.64
C LYS A 47 3.09 13.40 15.17
N GLN A 48 3.33 12.40 14.34
CA GLN A 48 4.68 12.02 13.93
C GLN A 48 5.13 12.72 12.64
N TRP A 49 4.22 13.01 11.72
CA TRP A 49 4.52 13.63 10.43
C TRP A 49 3.72 14.89 10.21
N HIS A 50 4.38 15.87 9.57
CA HIS A 50 3.71 17.06 9.05
C HIS A 50 3.38 16.84 7.57
N GLY A 51 2.14 17.14 7.18
CA GLY A 51 1.68 16.89 5.81
C GLY A 51 2.51 17.60 4.75
N ARG A 52 2.99 18.82 5.02
CA ARG A 52 3.87 19.54 4.10
C ARG A 52 5.17 18.81 3.85
N ASP A 53 5.76 18.25 4.89
CA ASP A 53 7.01 17.51 4.78
C ASP A 53 6.82 16.21 4.02
N VAL A 54 5.68 15.54 4.23
CA VAL A 54 5.31 14.34 3.47
C VAL A 54 5.19 14.67 1.99
N VAL A 55 4.49 15.76 1.63
CA VAL A 55 4.36 16.19 0.24
C VAL A 55 5.72 16.49 -0.39
N ARG A 56 6.58 17.24 0.31
CA ARG A 56 7.92 17.58 -0.18
C ARG A 56 8.76 16.33 -0.42
N GLN A 57 8.72 15.40 0.52
CA GLN A 57 9.48 14.16 0.41
C GLN A 57 9.04 13.33 -0.81
N LEU A 58 7.74 13.23 -1.02
CA LEU A 58 7.19 12.47 -2.15
C LEU A 58 7.45 13.20 -3.48
N GLU A 59 7.33 14.52 -3.52
CA GLU A 59 7.68 15.30 -4.71
C GLU A 59 9.15 15.12 -5.07
N GLY A 60 10.02 15.05 -4.08
CA GLY A 60 11.45 14.75 -4.29
C GLY A 60 11.70 13.39 -4.91
N GLN A 61 10.76 12.47 -4.77
CA GLN A 61 10.79 11.14 -5.39
C GLN A 61 10.06 11.09 -6.73
N GLY A 62 9.55 12.23 -7.21
CA GLY A 62 8.81 12.30 -8.47
C GLY A 62 7.34 11.96 -8.34
N ILE A 63 6.77 11.94 -7.14
CA ILE A 63 5.38 11.61 -6.90
C ILE A 63 4.59 12.89 -6.62
N LEU A 64 3.60 13.18 -7.45
CA LEU A 64 2.72 14.33 -7.27
C LEU A 64 1.62 13.98 -6.26
N VAL A 65 1.47 14.79 -5.21
CA VAL A 65 0.46 14.56 -4.16
C VAL A 65 -0.48 15.77 -4.06
N ARG A 66 -1.76 15.50 -4.03
CA ARG A 66 -2.82 16.48 -3.81
C ARG A 66 -3.82 15.94 -2.80
N GLY A 67 -4.35 16.80 -1.95
CA GLY A 67 -5.36 16.41 -0.95
C GLY A 67 -6.07 17.63 -0.40
N HIS A 68 -7.16 17.42 0.33
CA HIS A 68 -7.95 18.48 0.93
C HIS A 68 -7.20 19.26 2.01
N SER A 69 -6.34 18.57 2.75
CA SER A 69 -5.62 19.19 3.87
C SER A 69 -4.28 18.49 4.09
N TYR A 70 -3.33 19.23 4.65
CA TYR A 70 -2.06 18.65 5.05
C TYR A 70 -2.24 17.65 6.21
N SER A 71 -3.23 17.89 7.08
CA SER A 71 -3.55 16.96 8.17
C SER A 71 -3.98 15.60 7.60
N GLY A 72 -4.84 15.59 6.60
CA GLY A 72 -5.27 14.35 5.93
C GLY A 72 -4.11 13.63 5.24
N ILE A 73 -3.19 14.39 4.65
CA ILE A 73 -1.99 13.80 4.02
C ILE A 73 -1.08 13.17 5.10
N ALA A 74 -0.93 13.83 6.24
CA ALA A 74 -0.13 13.29 7.34
C ALA A 74 -0.68 11.97 7.87
N GLU A 75 -2.00 11.83 7.94
CA GLU A 75 -2.66 10.58 8.35
C GLU A 75 -2.27 9.40 7.44
N GLU A 76 -1.99 9.68 6.18
CA GLU A 76 -1.68 8.70 5.15
C GLU A 76 -0.19 8.62 4.82
N ALA A 77 0.68 9.18 5.66
CA ALA A 77 2.12 9.14 5.44
C ALA A 77 2.61 7.70 5.21
N PRO A 78 3.51 7.46 4.24
CA PRO A 78 3.99 6.10 3.96
C PRO A 78 4.50 5.35 5.19
N GLY A 79 5.17 6.03 6.12
CA GLY A 79 5.68 5.43 7.34
C GLY A 79 4.60 4.97 8.32
N SER A 80 3.34 5.37 8.14
CA SER A 80 2.22 4.93 8.98
C SER A 80 1.66 3.57 8.57
N TYR A 81 2.16 2.99 7.50
CA TYR A 81 1.74 1.71 6.96
C TYR A 81 2.83 0.66 7.10
N LYS A 82 2.42 -0.60 7.13
CA LYS A 82 3.35 -1.73 7.06
C LYS A 82 4.00 -1.76 5.68
N ASP A 83 5.16 -2.40 5.59
CA ASP A 83 5.83 -2.57 4.31
C ASP A 83 5.00 -3.49 3.40
N VAL A 84 4.51 -2.95 2.29
CA VAL A 84 3.68 -3.70 1.35
C VAL A 84 4.44 -4.88 0.74
N THR A 85 5.74 -4.76 0.55
CA THR A 85 6.58 -5.84 0.01
C THR A 85 6.59 -7.02 0.96
N GLU A 86 6.71 -6.81 2.26
CA GLU A 86 6.65 -7.88 3.26
C GLU A 86 5.29 -8.56 3.27
N VAL A 87 4.22 -7.78 3.17
CA VAL A 87 2.85 -8.31 3.13
C VAL A 87 2.65 -9.18 1.90
N VAL A 88 3.09 -8.71 0.74
CA VAL A 88 2.97 -9.44 -0.52
C VAL A 88 3.84 -10.69 -0.51
N ASP A 89 5.06 -10.60 -0.01
CA ASP A 89 5.95 -11.76 0.08
C ASP A 89 5.37 -12.84 0.98
N ALA A 90 4.76 -12.46 2.10
CA ALA A 90 4.10 -13.43 2.97
C ALA A 90 2.98 -14.18 2.24
N ALA A 91 2.16 -13.49 1.45
CA ALA A 91 1.11 -14.13 0.65
C ALA A 91 1.69 -15.04 -0.43
N HIS A 92 2.77 -14.62 -1.08
CA HIS A 92 3.44 -15.40 -2.11
C HIS A 92 4.07 -16.67 -1.52
N PHE A 93 4.82 -16.56 -0.44
CA PHE A 93 5.46 -17.70 0.22
C PHE A 93 4.45 -18.66 0.85
N ALA A 94 3.30 -18.16 1.31
CA ALA A 94 2.20 -19.01 1.78
C ALA A 94 1.50 -19.76 0.64
N GLY A 95 1.78 -19.41 -0.62
CA GLY A 95 1.17 -20.02 -1.78
C GLY A 95 -0.24 -19.57 -2.07
N LEU A 96 -0.70 -18.48 -1.43
CA LEU A 96 -2.05 -17.96 -1.60
C LEU A 96 -2.23 -17.19 -2.91
N ALA A 97 -1.17 -16.55 -3.38
CA ALA A 97 -1.16 -15.77 -4.60
C ALA A 97 0.25 -15.68 -5.14
N ARG A 98 0.38 -15.36 -6.44
CA ARG A 98 1.68 -15.13 -7.07
C ARG A 98 1.81 -13.69 -7.49
N LYS A 99 2.98 -13.09 -7.25
CA LYS A 99 3.31 -11.76 -7.75
C LYS A 99 3.47 -11.81 -9.27
N VAL A 100 2.80 -10.90 -9.95
CA VAL A 100 2.86 -10.75 -11.41
C VAL A 100 3.58 -9.47 -11.79
N ALA A 101 3.24 -8.36 -11.13
CA ALA A 101 3.83 -7.07 -11.45
C ALA A 101 3.93 -6.20 -10.20
N ARG A 102 4.92 -5.31 -10.20
CA ARG A 102 5.07 -4.24 -9.23
C ARG A 102 4.91 -2.91 -9.94
N VAL A 103 4.09 -2.03 -9.40
CA VAL A 103 3.86 -0.69 -9.95
C VAL A 103 4.22 0.37 -8.92
N ARG A 104 4.67 1.54 -9.40
CA ARG A 104 5.04 2.66 -8.53
C ARG A 104 4.10 3.83 -8.77
N PRO A 105 3.77 4.61 -7.72
CA PRO A 105 2.91 5.76 -7.90
C PRO A 105 3.63 6.88 -8.66
N LEU A 106 2.87 7.58 -9.51
CA LEU A 106 3.30 8.83 -10.15
C LEU A 106 2.59 10.01 -9.53
N ALA A 107 1.37 9.81 -9.05
CA ALA A 107 0.56 10.84 -8.43
C ALA A 107 -0.42 10.21 -7.45
N CYS A 108 -0.84 10.99 -6.47
CA CYS A 108 -1.79 10.57 -5.46
C CYS A 108 -2.72 11.72 -5.10
N VAL A 109 -4.02 11.44 -5.06
CA VAL A 109 -5.03 12.41 -4.65
C VAL A 109 -5.72 11.86 -3.40
N LYS A 110 -5.73 12.66 -2.34
CA LYS A 110 -6.37 12.31 -1.07
C LYS A 110 -7.54 13.24 -0.81
N GLY A 111 -8.67 12.63 -0.48
CA GLY A 111 -9.88 13.35 -0.17
C GLY A 111 -10.01 13.81 1.27
#